data_58876a74135905882a3f79c3a392aa17
#
_entry.id   58876a74135905882a3f79c3a392aa17
#
_cell.length_a   1.000
_cell.length_b   1.000
_cell.length_c   1.000
_cell.angle_alpha   90.00
_cell.angle_beta   90.00
_cell.angle_gamma   90.00
#
_symmetry.space_group_name_H-M   'P 1'
#
loop_
_entity.id
_entity.type
_entity.pdbx_description
1 polymer ?
#
loop_
_entity_poly.entity_id
_entity_poly.type
_entity_poly.pdbx_seq_one_letter_code
_entity_poly.pdbx_strand_id
1 'polypeptide(L)'
;MQLVVLGSGTSVFHPHRASAGFWLQTNAGSILLDCSADAPHRMAAENLDWINLDAIWISHLHLDHCAGLAQFLFGIKWAKGIEQRQKPLRIFGCQGIEKLLKAIDESHSYKLFEQPFAIEIHEIEPSDTVTQINLLPGLQIETVSTPHRAESLAIRLTESGATMVYTSDTGYSEDLAQFARDADLLILECSFYRDKPTPKHLELAEAMRIAKLAAPAKLMLTHLYPEWDAFDLKAEAKKLWPGETIAARDGLKLDIGISRH
;
A
#
# COMPACT_ATOMS: atom_id res chain seq x y z
N MET A 1 -12.05 1.08 10.26
CA MET A 1 -11.53 1.22 8.87
C MET A 1 -11.92 0.00 8.07
N GLN A 2 -12.09 0.13 6.75
CA GLN A 2 -12.32 -1.01 5.84
C GLN A 2 -11.25 -1.04 4.75
N LEU A 3 -10.63 -2.21 4.56
CA LEU A 3 -9.61 -2.45 3.54
C LEU A 3 -10.19 -3.26 2.39
N VAL A 4 -9.82 -2.90 1.15
CA VAL A 4 -10.03 -3.71 -0.06
C VAL A 4 -8.67 -3.94 -0.72
N VAL A 5 -8.31 -5.19 -0.93
CA VAL A 5 -7.09 -5.57 -1.66
C VAL A 5 -7.36 -5.41 -3.15
N LEU A 6 -6.68 -4.46 -3.80
CA LEU A 6 -6.77 -4.25 -5.23
C LEU A 6 -5.79 -5.15 -5.99
N GLY A 7 -4.61 -5.38 -5.41
CA GLY A 7 -3.60 -6.25 -5.95
C GLY A 7 -2.72 -6.86 -4.86
N SER A 8 -2.50 -8.16 -4.96
CA SER A 8 -1.76 -8.98 -3.99
C SER A 8 -0.44 -9.53 -4.53
N GLY A 9 -0.16 -9.25 -5.82
CA GLY A 9 1.03 -9.71 -6.54
C GLY A 9 2.15 -8.69 -6.59
N THR A 10 3.06 -8.92 -7.51
CA THR A 10 4.35 -8.26 -7.66
C THR A 10 4.49 -7.65 -9.06
N SER A 11 5.71 -7.24 -9.45
CA SER A 11 6.06 -6.86 -10.83
C SER A 11 5.99 -8.01 -11.83
N VAL A 12 5.96 -9.26 -11.37
CA VAL A 12 5.82 -10.45 -12.24
C VAL A 12 4.33 -10.69 -12.49
N PHE A 13 3.94 -10.65 -13.78
CA PHE A 13 2.54 -10.81 -14.17
C PHE A 13 1.97 -12.15 -13.74
N HIS A 14 0.78 -12.13 -13.16
CA HIS A 14 0.07 -13.30 -12.70
C HIS A 14 -1.43 -13.20 -13.05
N PRO A 15 -2.09 -14.29 -13.51
CA PRO A 15 -3.48 -14.21 -13.99
C PRO A 15 -4.51 -13.89 -12.90
N HIS A 16 -4.16 -14.08 -11.62
CA HIS A 16 -5.08 -13.92 -10.48
C HIS A 16 -4.57 -12.96 -9.41
N ARG A 17 -3.41 -12.34 -9.61
CA ARG A 17 -2.82 -11.37 -8.70
C ARG A 17 -2.34 -10.14 -9.48
N ALA A 18 -3.10 -9.06 -9.40
CA ALA A 18 -2.65 -7.73 -9.86
C ALA A 18 -1.48 -7.25 -9.00
N SER A 19 -0.66 -6.36 -9.53
CA SER A 19 0.41 -5.70 -8.78
C SER A 19 -0.13 -4.90 -7.60
N ALA A 20 0.73 -4.58 -6.64
CA ALA A 20 0.38 -4.03 -5.33
C ALA A 20 -0.57 -2.83 -5.37
N GLY A 21 -1.56 -2.84 -4.50
CA GLY A 21 -2.47 -1.74 -4.29
C GLY A 21 -3.57 -2.07 -3.28
N PHE A 22 -3.92 -1.11 -2.42
CA PHE A 22 -4.97 -1.29 -1.42
C PHE A 22 -5.84 -0.04 -1.33
N TRP A 23 -7.14 -0.23 -1.25
CA TRP A 23 -8.08 0.84 -0.91
C TRP A 23 -8.39 0.77 0.56
N LEU A 24 -8.20 1.86 1.27
CA LEU A 24 -8.57 2.01 2.66
C LEU A 24 -9.69 3.05 2.81
N GLN A 25 -10.85 2.61 3.30
CA GLN A 25 -11.94 3.49 3.69
C GLN A 25 -11.86 3.76 5.18
N THR A 26 -11.82 5.05 5.54
CA THR A 26 -11.80 5.55 6.91
C THR A 26 -12.97 6.49 7.14
N ASN A 27 -13.21 6.93 8.38
CA ASN A 27 -14.18 8.00 8.68
C ASN A 27 -13.69 9.36 8.16
N ALA A 28 -12.38 9.54 8.03
CA ALA A 28 -11.76 10.77 7.52
C ALA A 28 -11.79 10.86 5.98
N GLY A 29 -12.00 9.76 5.28
CA GLY A 29 -12.00 9.69 3.83
C GLY A 29 -11.41 8.38 3.29
N SER A 30 -11.20 8.33 1.98
CA SER A 30 -10.65 7.20 1.27
C SER A 30 -9.18 7.42 0.89
N ILE A 31 -8.37 6.37 1.02
CA ILE A 31 -6.94 6.39 0.72
C ILE A 31 -6.61 5.22 -0.20
N LEU A 32 -5.91 5.50 -1.30
CA LEU A 32 -5.27 4.48 -2.12
C LEU A 32 -3.82 4.32 -1.64
N LEU A 33 -3.46 3.14 -1.17
CA LEU A 33 -2.10 2.77 -0.80
C LEU A 33 -1.47 2.03 -1.97
N ASP A 34 -0.48 2.64 -2.59
CA ASP A 34 0.13 2.30 -3.87
C ASP A 34 -0.88 2.26 -5.04
N CYS A 35 -0.41 2.70 -6.19
CA CYS A 35 -1.19 2.81 -7.42
C CYS A 35 -0.46 2.09 -8.56
N SER A 36 -0.46 0.76 -8.52
CA SER A 36 0.03 -0.06 -9.62
C SER A 36 -0.78 0.17 -10.90
N ALA A 37 -0.28 -0.31 -12.03
CA ALA A 37 -0.97 -0.16 -13.32
C ALA A 37 -2.41 -0.74 -13.30
N ASP A 38 -2.65 -1.77 -12.49
CA ASP A 38 -3.94 -2.43 -12.36
C ASP A 38 -4.90 -1.70 -11.40
N ALA A 39 -4.37 -0.91 -10.46
CA ALA A 39 -5.17 -0.32 -9.38
C ALA A 39 -6.35 0.54 -9.86
N PRO A 40 -6.24 1.40 -10.88
CA PRO A 40 -7.39 2.16 -11.41
C PRO A 40 -8.51 1.27 -11.91
N HIS A 41 -8.17 0.21 -12.65
CA HIS A 41 -9.15 -0.74 -13.15
C HIS A 41 -9.79 -1.56 -12.02
N ARG A 42 -8.99 -1.98 -11.05
CA ARG A 42 -9.47 -2.74 -9.88
C ARG A 42 -10.40 -1.90 -9.00
N MET A 43 -10.12 -0.62 -8.79
CA MET A 43 -11.04 0.28 -8.07
C MET A 43 -12.41 0.34 -8.73
N ALA A 44 -12.45 0.44 -10.07
CA ALA A 44 -13.71 0.43 -10.83
C ALA A 44 -14.44 -0.93 -10.74
N ALA A 45 -13.71 -2.04 -10.85
CA ALA A 45 -14.26 -3.40 -10.74
C ALA A 45 -14.86 -3.70 -9.36
N GLU A 46 -14.26 -3.15 -8.29
CA GLU A 46 -14.76 -3.29 -6.92
C GLU A 46 -15.86 -2.28 -6.55
N ASN A 47 -16.31 -1.45 -7.51
CA ASN A 47 -17.32 -0.40 -7.34
C ASN A 47 -16.95 0.62 -6.24
N LEU A 48 -15.67 0.96 -6.12
CA LEU A 48 -15.18 1.96 -5.18
C LEU A 48 -15.43 3.37 -5.72
N ASP A 49 -15.63 4.35 -4.85
CA ASP A 49 -15.85 5.75 -5.23
C ASP A 49 -14.52 6.45 -5.56
N TRP A 50 -13.83 5.97 -6.60
CA TRP A 50 -12.53 6.48 -7.04
C TRP A 50 -12.60 7.92 -7.57
N ILE A 51 -13.77 8.40 -8.01
CA ILE A 51 -13.97 9.79 -8.43
C ILE A 51 -13.79 10.73 -7.24
N ASN A 52 -14.24 10.32 -6.06
CA ASN A 52 -14.12 11.08 -4.82
C ASN A 52 -12.98 10.59 -3.90
N LEU A 53 -11.97 9.93 -4.44
CA LEU A 53 -10.78 9.52 -3.70
C LEU A 53 -10.13 10.74 -3.02
N ASP A 54 -9.86 10.66 -1.70
CA ASP A 54 -9.32 11.77 -0.91
C ASP A 54 -7.81 11.86 -1.02
N ALA A 55 -7.13 10.73 -0.93
CA ALA A 55 -5.67 10.70 -0.94
C ALA A 55 -5.11 9.46 -1.64
N ILE A 56 -3.91 9.61 -2.19
CA ILE A 56 -3.06 8.51 -2.68
C ILE A 56 -1.76 8.58 -1.88
N TRP A 57 -1.29 7.44 -1.40
CA TRP A 57 0.02 7.29 -0.80
C TRP A 57 0.86 6.32 -1.62
N ILE A 58 2.06 6.73 -2.02
CA ILE A 58 3.00 5.94 -2.82
C ILE A 58 4.24 5.62 -1.98
N SER A 59 4.47 4.34 -1.78
CA SER A 59 5.55 3.83 -0.94
C SER A 59 6.93 4.04 -1.53
N HIS A 60 7.09 3.73 -2.82
CA HIS A 60 8.33 3.87 -3.60
C HIS A 60 8.05 3.88 -5.10
N LEU A 61 9.09 4.07 -5.93
CA LEU A 61 8.93 4.35 -7.36
C LEU A 61 9.08 3.12 -8.28
N HIS A 62 9.02 1.90 -7.77
CA HIS A 62 8.89 0.74 -8.65
C HIS A 62 7.53 0.76 -9.37
N LEU A 63 7.52 0.31 -10.63
CA LEU A 63 6.35 0.45 -11.50
C LEU A 63 5.14 -0.35 -11.01
N ASP A 64 5.35 -1.46 -10.35
CA ASP A 64 4.30 -2.27 -9.73
C ASP A 64 3.66 -1.61 -8.49
N HIS A 65 4.16 -0.43 -8.07
CA HIS A 65 3.60 0.39 -7.00
C HIS A 65 3.10 1.76 -7.48
N CYS A 66 3.62 2.30 -8.58
CA CYS A 66 3.30 3.67 -8.98
C CYS A 66 2.87 3.87 -10.44
N ALA A 67 3.00 2.86 -11.34
CA ALA A 67 2.77 3.06 -12.77
C ALA A 67 1.32 3.50 -13.12
N GLY A 68 0.33 3.12 -12.32
CA GLY A 68 -1.07 3.49 -12.53
C GLY A 68 -1.39 4.94 -12.21
N LEU A 69 -0.52 5.64 -11.48
CA LEU A 69 -0.80 7.00 -11.01
C LEU A 69 -0.98 7.98 -12.17
N ALA A 70 -0.10 7.96 -13.16
CA ALA A 70 -0.23 8.81 -14.35
C ALA A 70 -1.49 8.46 -15.16
N GLN A 71 -1.79 7.17 -15.33
CA GLN A 71 -3.01 6.69 -15.99
C GLN A 71 -4.26 7.15 -15.23
N PHE A 72 -4.25 7.05 -13.90
CA PHE A 72 -5.36 7.52 -13.05
C PHE A 72 -5.59 9.01 -13.22
N LEU A 73 -4.55 9.84 -13.13
CA LEU A 73 -4.64 11.29 -13.34
C LEU A 73 -5.09 11.66 -14.77
N PHE A 74 -4.64 10.92 -15.78
CA PHE A 74 -5.10 11.13 -17.14
C PHE A 74 -6.57 10.79 -17.31
N GLY A 75 -7.05 9.70 -16.68
CA GLY A 75 -8.40 9.19 -16.85
C GLY A 75 -9.45 9.92 -16.02
N ILE A 76 -9.13 10.33 -14.79
CA ILE A 76 -10.12 10.86 -13.84
C ILE A 76 -10.78 12.16 -14.35
N LYS A 77 -10.05 13.01 -15.08
CA LYS A 77 -10.60 14.26 -15.63
C LYS A 77 -11.70 14.08 -16.66
N TRP A 78 -11.84 12.87 -17.20
CA TRP A 78 -12.89 12.52 -18.17
C TRP A 78 -14.05 11.75 -17.52
N ALA A 79 -13.98 11.50 -16.22
CA ALA A 79 -15.02 10.76 -15.51
C ALA A 79 -16.32 11.58 -15.47
N LYS A 80 -17.44 10.91 -15.72
CA LYS A 80 -18.76 11.55 -15.59
C LYS A 80 -18.99 12.01 -14.15
N GLY A 81 -19.32 13.26 -13.95
CA GLY A 81 -19.56 13.85 -12.63
C GLY A 81 -18.32 14.44 -11.95
N ILE A 82 -17.14 14.36 -12.59
CA ILE A 82 -15.90 14.90 -12.02
C ILE A 82 -15.96 16.41 -11.78
N GLU A 83 -16.77 17.13 -12.57
CA GLU A 83 -17.00 18.57 -12.41
C GLU A 83 -17.70 18.92 -11.08
N GLN A 84 -18.29 17.95 -10.41
CA GLN A 84 -18.94 18.15 -9.10
C GLN A 84 -17.94 17.99 -7.94
N ARG A 85 -16.74 17.46 -8.22
CA ARG A 85 -15.69 17.29 -7.20
C ARG A 85 -15.19 18.66 -6.74
N GLN A 86 -15.37 18.97 -5.45
CA GLN A 86 -14.93 20.22 -4.84
C GLN A 86 -13.64 20.09 -4.02
N LYS A 87 -13.30 18.86 -3.63
CA LYS A 87 -12.14 18.61 -2.76
C LYS A 87 -10.88 18.33 -3.59
N PRO A 88 -9.69 18.71 -3.09
CA PRO A 88 -8.44 18.37 -3.75
C PRO A 88 -8.22 16.85 -3.74
N LEU A 89 -7.37 16.37 -4.66
CA LEU A 89 -6.73 15.07 -4.56
C LEU A 89 -5.35 15.28 -3.95
N ARG A 90 -5.09 14.66 -2.81
CA ARG A 90 -3.79 14.70 -2.15
C ARG A 90 -2.96 13.50 -2.54
N ILE A 91 -1.74 13.73 -3.00
CA ILE A 91 -0.78 12.68 -3.34
C ILE A 91 0.39 12.82 -2.37
N PHE A 92 0.51 11.86 -1.48
CA PHE A 92 1.66 11.73 -0.61
C PHE A 92 2.53 10.59 -1.14
N GLY A 93 3.82 10.79 -1.22
CA GLY A 93 4.69 9.75 -1.73
C GLY A 93 6.13 9.97 -1.35
N CYS A 94 6.92 8.96 -1.65
CA CYS A 94 8.36 9.01 -1.49
C CYS A 94 8.97 10.13 -2.34
N GLN A 95 10.15 10.55 -1.96
CA GLN A 95 10.94 11.56 -2.68
C GLN A 95 11.12 11.16 -4.16
N GLY A 96 10.87 12.10 -5.06
CA GLY A 96 10.97 11.93 -6.51
C GLY A 96 9.64 11.67 -7.23
N ILE A 97 8.51 11.50 -6.52
CA ILE A 97 7.20 11.23 -7.15
C ILE A 97 6.72 12.41 -8.02
N GLU A 98 6.91 13.65 -7.56
CA GLU A 98 6.55 14.83 -8.34
C GLU A 98 7.37 14.94 -9.62
N LYS A 99 8.69 14.69 -9.52
CA LYS A 99 9.59 14.66 -10.67
C LYS A 99 9.18 13.59 -11.70
N LEU A 100 8.81 12.39 -11.22
CA LEU A 100 8.34 11.30 -12.07
C LEU A 100 7.08 11.71 -12.84
N LEU A 101 6.07 12.24 -12.15
CA LEU A 101 4.82 12.66 -12.76
C LEU A 101 5.02 13.80 -13.78
N LYS A 102 5.85 14.80 -13.46
CA LYS A 102 6.19 15.88 -14.38
C LYS A 102 6.90 15.38 -15.63
N ALA A 103 7.86 14.47 -15.49
CA ALA A 103 8.57 13.88 -16.61
C ALA A 103 7.63 13.09 -17.54
N ILE A 104 6.68 12.34 -16.98
CA ILE A 104 5.66 11.64 -17.77
C ILE A 104 4.75 12.66 -18.47
N ASP A 105 4.28 13.68 -17.77
CA ASP A 105 3.40 14.71 -18.33
C ASP A 105 4.05 15.45 -19.51
N GLU A 106 5.30 15.90 -19.32
CA GLU A 106 6.07 16.63 -20.32
C GLU A 106 6.42 15.77 -21.54
N SER A 107 6.60 14.45 -21.37
CA SER A 107 7.03 13.55 -22.46
C SER A 107 6.09 13.56 -23.66
N HIS A 108 4.80 13.85 -23.48
CA HIS A 108 3.79 13.92 -24.54
C HIS A 108 2.65 14.90 -24.24
N SER A 109 2.86 15.87 -23.36
CA SER A 109 1.86 16.89 -23.01
C SER A 109 0.52 16.27 -22.58
N TYR A 110 0.56 15.28 -21.68
CA TYR A 110 -0.63 14.56 -21.21
C TYR A 110 -1.58 15.42 -20.37
N LYS A 111 -1.09 16.57 -19.87
CA LYS A 111 -1.88 17.52 -19.06
C LYS A 111 -2.43 16.86 -17.79
N LEU A 112 -1.59 16.07 -17.12
CA LEU A 112 -1.97 15.32 -15.92
C LEU A 112 -2.41 16.24 -14.78
N PHE A 113 -1.84 17.45 -14.72
CA PHE A 113 -2.14 18.45 -13.69
C PHE A 113 -3.28 19.39 -14.06
N GLU A 114 -3.75 19.38 -15.32
CA GLU A 114 -4.92 20.16 -15.76
C GLU A 114 -6.22 19.41 -15.38
N GLN A 115 -6.60 19.51 -14.12
CA GLN A 115 -7.80 18.88 -13.55
C GLN A 115 -8.86 19.91 -13.19
N PRO A 116 -10.17 19.57 -13.14
CA PRO A 116 -11.21 20.44 -12.62
C PRO A 116 -11.16 20.64 -11.09
N PHE A 117 -10.20 20.03 -10.42
CA PHE A 117 -9.94 20.11 -8.98
C PHE A 117 -8.43 20.27 -8.72
N ALA A 118 -8.07 20.70 -7.52
CA ALA A 118 -6.67 20.86 -7.15
C ALA A 118 -5.99 19.48 -6.93
N ILE A 119 -4.75 19.34 -7.40
CA ILE A 119 -3.84 18.25 -7.02
C ILE A 119 -2.81 18.84 -6.06
N GLU A 120 -2.66 18.23 -4.89
CA GLU A 120 -1.68 18.59 -3.89
C GLU A 120 -0.66 17.44 -3.78
N ILE A 121 0.61 17.69 -4.12
CA ILE A 121 1.68 16.69 -4.02
C ILE A 121 2.55 17.02 -2.83
N HIS A 122 2.78 16.02 -1.98
CA HIS A 122 3.61 16.11 -0.78
C HIS A 122 4.64 14.98 -0.80
N GLU A 123 5.90 15.34 -1.01
CA GLU A 123 7.01 14.38 -0.90
C GLU A 123 7.43 14.18 0.55
N ILE A 124 7.66 12.93 0.92
CA ILE A 124 8.08 12.53 2.24
C ILE A 124 9.56 12.17 2.17
N GLU A 125 10.36 12.86 2.98
CA GLU A 125 11.78 12.54 3.14
C GLU A 125 11.94 11.19 3.84
N PRO A 126 12.72 10.25 3.29
CA PRO A 126 13.03 9.00 3.94
C PRO A 126 13.72 9.24 5.29
N SER A 127 13.30 8.50 6.30
CA SER A 127 13.88 8.61 7.65
C SER A 127 13.83 7.25 8.34
N ASP A 128 14.92 6.89 9.01
CA ASP A 128 14.98 5.71 9.88
C ASP A 128 14.29 5.95 11.23
N THR A 129 13.91 7.20 11.52
CA THR A 129 13.08 7.56 12.67
C THR A 129 11.65 7.78 12.22
N VAL A 130 10.69 7.41 13.08
CA VAL A 130 9.26 7.58 12.81
C VAL A 130 8.94 9.05 12.58
N THR A 131 8.33 9.34 11.43
CA THR A 131 7.90 10.67 11.02
C THR A 131 6.38 10.72 10.96
N GLN A 132 5.77 11.73 11.60
CA GLN A 132 4.33 11.97 11.48
C GLN A 132 4.02 12.78 10.23
N ILE A 133 2.96 12.38 9.51
CA ILE A 133 2.47 13.10 8.34
C ILE A 133 0.97 13.43 8.49
N ASN A 134 0.54 14.52 7.86
CA ASN A 134 -0.84 14.99 7.90
C ASN A 134 -1.52 14.76 6.54
N LEU A 135 -1.86 13.51 6.25
CA LEU A 135 -2.48 13.10 4.98
C LEU A 135 -3.97 13.46 4.94
N LEU A 136 -4.72 13.09 5.97
CA LEU A 136 -6.14 13.42 6.14
C LEU A 136 -6.41 13.88 7.58
N PRO A 137 -7.23 14.95 7.78
CA PRO A 137 -7.59 15.38 9.11
C PRO A 137 -8.31 14.28 9.90
N GLY A 138 -7.91 14.08 11.15
CA GLY A 138 -8.53 13.07 12.03
C GLY A 138 -7.88 11.69 11.99
N LEU A 139 -6.92 11.45 11.09
CA LEU A 139 -6.06 10.27 11.10
C LEU A 139 -4.71 10.60 11.72
N GLN A 140 -4.24 9.72 12.59
CA GLN A 140 -2.84 9.71 12.99
C GLN A 140 -2.08 8.83 12.01
N ILE A 141 -1.07 9.41 11.33
CA ILE A 141 -0.32 8.71 10.31
C ILE A 141 1.17 8.91 10.55
N GLU A 142 1.89 7.80 10.53
CA GLU A 142 3.32 7.72 10.76
C GLU A 142 3.98 6.96 9.62
N THR A 143 5.22 7.32 9.29
CA THR A 143 6.03 6.66 8.26
C THR A 143 7.44 6.40 8.77
N VAL A 144 8.09 5.39 8.19
CA VAL A 144 9.49 5.05 8.43
C VAL A 144 10.07 4.44 7.14
N SER A 145 11.39 4.58 6.95
CA SER A 145 12.09 3.93 5.83
C SER A 145 12.04 2.41 5.92
N THR A 146 12.05 1.75 4.76
CA THR A 146 12.19 0.29 4.67
C THR A 146 13.48 -0.09 3.94
N PRO A 147 14.14 -1.21 4.30
CA PRO A 147 15.37 -1.66 3.66
C PRO A 147 15.10 -2.29 2.28
N HIS A 148 14.61 -1.48 1.34
CA HIS A 148 14.33 -1.86 -0.05
C HIS A 148 15.00 -0.92 -1.04
N ARG A 149 14.52 0.33 -1.15
CA ARG A 149 15.11 1.43 -1.93
C ARG A 149 15.41 2.59 -1.00
N ALA A 150 16.25 3.53 -1.43
CA ALA A 150 16.57 4.70 -0.61
C ALA A 150 15.34 5.54 -0.26
N GLU A 151 14.35 5.56 -1.17
CA GLU A 151 13.10 6.30 -1.02
C GLU A 151 11.95 5.50 -0.40
N SER A 152 12.13 4.19 -0.12
CA SER A 152 11.04 3.31 0.29
C SER A 152 10.54 3.58 1.70
N LEU A 153 9.21 3.58 1.85
CA LEU A 153 8.51 3.94 3.08
C LEU A 153 7.46 2.89 3.46
N ALA A 154 7.38 2.59 4.76
CA ALA A 154 6.22 1.96 5.39
C ALA A 154 5.28 3.02 5.97
N ILE A 155 4.00 2.68 6.14
CA ILE A 155 2.99 3.56 6.73
C ILE A 155 2.23 2.87 7.85
N ARG A 156 1.97 3.60 8.94
CA ARG A 156 1.10 3.23 10.05
C ARG A 156 -0.03 4.24 10.15
N LEU A 157 -1.26 3.75 10.17
CA LEU A 157 -2.47 4.56 10.26
C LEU A 157 -3.26 4.15 11.51
N THR A 158 -3.67 5.14 12.29
CA THR A 158 -4.49 4.91 13.48
C THR A 158 -5.74 5.79 13.42
N GLU A 159 -6.91 5.17 13.57
CA GLU A 159 -8.21 5.83 13.63
C GLU A 159 -9.06 5.25 14.76
N SER A 160 -9.52 6.11 15.67
CA SER A 160 -10.39 5.69 16.78
C SER A 160 -9.82 4.51 17.58
N GLY A 161 -8.51 4.45 17.73
CA GLY A 161 -7.79 3.40 18.44
C GLY A 161 -7.49 2.13 17.63
N ALA A 162 -8.07 1.95 16.44
CA ALA A 162 -7.70 0.86 15.54
C ALA A 162 -6.46 1.23 14.71
N THR A 163 -5.52 0.31 14.58
CA THR A 163 -4.22 0.56 13.92
C THR A 163 -3.97 -0.44 12.79
N MET A 164 -3.58 0.09 11.64
CA MET A 164 -3.10 -0.69 10.49
C MET A 164 -1.68 -0.28 10.14
N VAL A 165 -0.84 -1.24 9.79
CA VAL A 165 0.50 -1.00 9.22
C VAL A 165 0.59 -1.68 7.87
N TYR A 166 1.10 -0.96 6.86
CA TYR A 166 1.50 -1.49 5.56
C TYR A 166 2.99 -1.25 5.38
N THR A 167 3.75 -2.33 5.26
CA THR A 167 5.20 -2.25 5.15
C THR A 167 5.67 -1.86 3.76
N SER A 168 4.83 -2.04 2.73
CA SER A 168 5.30 -2.07 1.33
C SER A 168 6.43 -3.10 1.17
N ASP A 169 7.26 -2.93 0.14
CA ASP A 169 8.41 -3.80 -0.10
C ASP A 169 9.51 -3.54 0.92
N THR A 170 10.08 -4.60 1.45
CA THR A 170 11.09 -4.51 2.49
C THR A 170 11.99 -5.75 2.56
N GLY A 171 13.24 -5.57 2.91
CA GLY A 171 14.05 -6.63 3.49
C GLY A 171 13.76 -6.82 4.98
N TYR A 172 14.44 -7.78 5.61
CA TYR A 172 14.30 -8.02 7.05
C TYR A 172 14.82 -6.83 7.88
N SER A 173 13.98 -6.35 8.81
CA SER A 173 14.31 -5.27 9.75
C SER A 173 13.60 -5.48 11.08
N GLU A 174 14.33 -5.41 12.19
CA GLU A 174 13.76 -5.44 13.53
C GLU A 174 13.14 -4.07 13.91
N ASP A 175 13.69 -2.97 13.37
CA ASP A 175 13.12 -1.64 13.56
C ASP A 175 11.74 -1.54 12.90
N LEU A 176 11.58 -2.14 11.71
CA LEU A 176 10.27 -2.23 11.05
C LEU A 176 9.29 -3.09 11.85
N ALA A 177 9.76 -4.18 12.46
CA ALA A 177 8.92 -4.98 13.35
C ALA A 177 8.47 -4.16 14.59
N GLN A 178 9.35 -3.33 15.13
CA GLN A 178 9.01 -2.41 16.23
C GLN A 178 8.01 -1.33 15.80
N PHE A 179 8.17 -0.77 14.61
CA PHE A 179 7.22 0.18 14.01
C PHE A 179 5.82 -0.44 13.82
N ALA A 180 5.77 -1.73 13.48
CA ALA A 180 4.52 -2.48 13.28
C ALA A 180 3.91 -3.07 14.56
N ARG A 181 4.52 -2.78 15.72
CA ARG A 181 4.12 -3.43 16.99
C ARG A 181 2.67 -3.18 17.35
N ASP A 182 2.02 -4.26 17.83
CA ASP A 182 0.64 -4.26 18.33
C ASP A 182 -0.41 -3.71 17.34
N ALA A 183 -0.14 -3.80 16.03
CA ALA A 183 -1.12 -3.43 15.01
C ALA A 183 -2.33 -4.37 15.02
N ASP A 184 -3.55 -3.84 14.84
CA ASP A 184 -4.74 -4.66 14.63
C ASP A 184 -4.67 -5.40 13.29
N LEU A 185 -4.03 -4.78 12.28
CA LEU A 185 -3.68 -5.42 11.01
C LEU A 185 -2.28 -5.01 10.57
N LEU A 186 -1.40 -5.99 10.40
CA LEU A 186 -0.12 -5.83 9.71
C LEU A 186 -0.23 -6.40 8.30
N ILE A 187 -0.07 -5.55 7.28
CA ILE A 187 0.07 -5.94 5.87
C ILE A 187 1.57 -5.98 5.57
N LEU A 188 2.10 -7.17 5.39
CA LEU A 188 3.53 -7.45 5.26
C LEU A 188 3.80 -8.16 3.95
N GLU A 189 4.82 -7.73 3.21
CA GLU A 189 5.26 -8.50 2.06
C GLU A 189 5.75 -9.89 2.48
N CYS A 190 5.59 -10.86 1.58
CA CYS A 190 6.13 -12.20 1.69
C CYS A 190 6.42 -12.72 0.29
N SER A 191 7.36 -12.08 -0.39
CA SER A 191 7.64 -12.29 -1.80
C SER A 191 8.00 -13.75 -2.10
N PHE A 192 8.79 -14.37 -1.25
CA PHE A 192 9.33 -15.71 -1.50
C PHE A 192 8.97 -16.71 -0.40
N TYR A 193 8.79 -17.96 -0.81
CA TYR A 193 8.64 -19.05 0.16
C TYR A 193 9.96 -19.28 0.92
N ARG A 194 11.08 -19.37 0.17
CA ARG A 194 12.45 -19.57 0.68
C ARG A 194 13.48 -19.24 -0.41
N ASP A 195 14.76 -19.23 -0.03
CA ASP A 195 15.89 -19.07 -0.95
C ASP A 195 15.78 -17.79 -1.81
N LYS A 196 15.34 -16.69 -1.20
CA LYS A 196 15.13 -15.41 -1.87
C LYS A 196 16.39 -14.93 -2.62
N PRO A 197 16.26 -14.41 -3.85
CA PRO A 197 17.40 -13.99 -4.67
C PRO A 197 18.04 -12.68 -4.23
N THR A 198 17.41 -11.93 -3.32
CA THR A 198 17.82 -10.60 -2.89
C THR A 198 17.48 -10.35 -1.42
N PRO A 199 18.32 -9.62 -0.67
CA PRO A 199 18.03 -9.23 0.70
C PRO A 199 16.94 -8.14 0.81
N LYS A 200 16.49 -7.56 -0.32
CA LYS A 200 15.56 -6.45 -0.39
C LYS A 200 14.08 -6.85 -0.31
N HIS A 201 13.80 -8.13 -0.27
CA HIS A 201 12.48 -8.71 -0.07
C HIS A 201 12.51 -9.75 1.03
N LEU A 202 11.35 -10.16 1.50
CA LEU A 202 11.20 -11.17 2.53
C LEU A 202 10.91 -12.55 1.96
N GLU A 203 11.49 -13.56 2.58
CA GLU A 203 10.98 -14.93 2.53
C GLU A 203 10.10 -15.21 3.75
N LEU A 204 9.33 -16.30 3.68
CA LEU A 204 8.36 -16.65 4.73
C LEU A 204 8.98 -16.68 6.13
N ALA A 205 10.16 -17.26 6.30
CA ALA A 205 10.81 -17.38 7.62
C ALA A 205 11.08 -16.00 8.24
N GLU A 206 11.51 -15.04 7.45
CA GLU A 206 11.77 -13.66 7.89
C GLU A 206 10.49 -12.90 8.17
N ALA A 207 9.47 -13.03 7.30
CA ALA A 207 8.16 -12.44 7.52
C ALA A 207 7.55 -12.94 8.86
N MET A 208 7.70 -14.22 9.17
CA MET A 208 7.23 -14.79 10.44
C MET A 208 8.07 -14.34 11.65
N ARG A 209 9.36 -14.02 11.47
CA ARG A 209 10.17 -13.39 12.54
C ARG A 209 9.68 -11.96 12.82
N ILE A 210 9.39 -11.18 11.78
CA ILE A 210 8.78 -9.84 11.95
C ILE A 210 7.44 -9.96 12.66
N ALA A 211 6.57 -10.87 12.26
CA ALA A 211 5.28 -11.11 12.90
C ALA A 211 5.40 -11.46 14.40
N LYS A 212 6.39 -12.28 14.77
CA LYS A 212 6.66 -12.60 16.18
C LYS A 212 7.06 -11.38 17.01
N LEU A 213 7.89 -10.51 16.45
CA LEU A 213 8.37 -9.30 17.12
C LEU A 213 7.31 -8.21 17.19
N ALA A 214 6.55 -8.04 16.10
CA ALA A 214 5.49 -7.05 15.99
C ALA A 214 4.21 -7.43 16.75
N ALA A 215 3.97 -8.73 16.94
CA ALA A 215 2.79 -9.29 17.62
C ALA A 215 1.45 -8.68 17.14
N PRO A 216 1.17 -8.59 15.82
CA PRO A 216 -0.08 -8.04 15.34
C PRO A 216 -1.26 -8.94 15.70
N ALA A 217 -2.47 -8.35 15.85
CA ALA A 217 -3.68 -9.14 16.04
C ALA A 217 -4.01 -9.99 14.80
N LYS A 218 -3.80 -9.41 13.60
CA LYS A 218 -3.92 -10.11 12.30
C LYS A 218 -2.73 -9.78 11.42
N LEU A 219 -2.21 -10.79 10.73
CA LEU A 219 -1.16 -10.65 9.72
C LEU A 219 -1.73 -10.94 8.34
N MET A 220 -1.65 -9.98 7.42
CA MET A 220 -1.92 -10.20 6.00
C MET A 220 -0.60 -10.28 5.24
N LEU A 221 -0.36 -11.40 4.57
CA LEU A 221 0.81 -11.59 3.70
C LEU A 221 0.44 -11.25 2.27
N THR A 222 1.23 -10.40 1.63
CA THR A 222 1.01 -9.84 0.30
C THR A 222 2.29 -9.81 -0.52
N HIS A 223 2.27 -9.22 -1.71
CA HIS A 223 3.40 -9.13 -2.65
C HIS A 223 3.93 -10.52 -3.00
N LEU A 224 2.99 -11.40 -3.42
CA LEU A 224 3.23 -12.83 -3.60
C LEU A 224 3.71 -13.13 -5.01
N TYR A 225 4.94 -13.61 -5.15
CA TYR A 225 5.45 -14.11 -6.43
C TYR A 225 4.72 -15.37 -6.90
N PRO A 226 4.76 -15.71 -8.21
CA PRO A 226 4.07 -16.88 -8.74
C PRO A 226 4.45 -18.22 -8.09
N GLU A 227 5.65 -18.32 -7.50
CA GLU A 227 6.09 -19.54 -6.82
C GLU A 227 5.17 -19.96 -5.66
N TRP A 228 4.43 -18.99 -5.08
CA TRP A 228 3.46 -19.27 -4.04
C TRP A 228 2.29 -20.15 -4.48
N ASP A 229 2.05 -20.32 -5.79
CA ASP A 229 1.00 -21.22 -6.30
C ASP A 229 1.27 -22.69 -5.98
N ALA A 230 2.52 -23.02 -5.69
CA ALA A 230 2.92 -24.39 -5.31
C ALA A 230 2.73 -24.69 -3.81
N PHE A 231 2.33 -23.70 -2.97
CA PHE A 231 2.30 -23.83 -1.52
C PHE A 231 1.01 -23.27 -0.91
N ASP A 232 0.54 -23.90 0.17
CA ASP A 232 -0.49 -23.31 1.04
C ASP A 232 0.17 -22.34 2.03
N LEU A 233 0.18 -21.04 1.64
CA LEU A 233 0.81 -19.98 2.41
C LEU A 233 0.34 -19.95 3.87
N LYS A 234 -0.97 -20.13 4.13
CA LYS A 234 -1.50 -20.11 5.50
C LYS A 234 -1.03 -21.32 6.32
N ALA A 235 -1.01 -22.49 5.69
CA ALA A 235 -0.52 -23.70 6.35
C ALA A 235 0.98 -23.61 6.64
N GLU A 236 1.78 -23.07 5.73
CA GLU A 236 3.21 -22.88 5.93
C GLU A 236 3.51 -21.80 6.98
N ALA A 237 2.81 -20.66 6.95
CA ALA A 237 2.94 -19.61 7.95
C ALA A 237 2.61 -20.13 9.38
N LYS A 238 1.54 -20.92 9.52
CA LYS A 238 1.10 -21.46 10.81
C LYS A 238 2.15 -22.38 11.48
N LYS A 239 3.00 -23.04 10.70
CA LYS A 239 4.11 -23.84 11.25
C LYS A 239 5.15 -22.99 11.99
N LEU A 240 5.26 -21.72 11.60
CA LEU A 240 6.29 -20.81 12.10
C LEU A 240 5.74 -19.76 13.09
N TRP A 241 4.47 -19.37 12.95
CA TRP A 241 3.79 -18.39 13.81
C TRP A 241 2.32 -18.77 14.01
N PRO A 242 1.85 -18.91 15.28
CA PRO A 242 0.50 -19.42 15.56
C PRO A 242 -0.62 -18.39 15.40
N GLY A 243 -0.28 -17.10 15.20
CA GLY A 243 -1.26 -16.02 15.09
C GLY A 243 -2.14 -16.11 13.82
N GLU A 244 -3.14 -15.25 13.74
CA GLU A 244 -4.07 -15.21 12.60
C GLU A 244 -3.35 -14.71 11.34
N THR A 245 -3.21 -15.58 10.34
CA THR A 245 -2.60 -15.25 9.05
C THR A 245 -3.64 -15.24 7.94
N ILE A 246 -3.65 -14.17 7.14
CA ILE A 246 -4.47 -13.96 5.96
C ILE A 246 -3.55 -13.95 4.74
N ALA A 247 -3.83 -14.80 3.75
CA ALA A 247 -3.21 -14.67 2.44
C ALA A 247 -3.96 -13.58 1.66
N ALA A 248 -3.29 -12.53 1.25
CA ALA A 248 -3.89 -11.50 0.42
C ALA A 248 -4.36 -12.10 -0.91
N ARG A 249 -5.52 -11.64 -1.37
CA ARG A 249 -6.06 -11.96 -2.68
C ARG A 249 -6.84 -10.76 -3.21
N ASP A 250 -6.80 -10.56 -4.50
CA ASP A 250 -7.50 -9.48 -5.17
C ASP A 250 -9.01 -9.54 -4.88
N GLY A 251 -9.60 -8.39 -4.54
CA GLY A 251 -11.00 -8.25 -4.15
C GLY A 251 -11.32 -8.66 -2.70
N LEU A 252 -10.35 -9.09 -1.90
CA LEU A 252 -10.57 -9.36 -0.48
C LEU A 252 -10.95 -8.07 0.25
N LYS A 253 -12.04 -8.12 1.03
CA LYS A 253 -12.51 -7.02 1.88
C LYS A 253 -12.36 -7.42 3.34
N LEU A 254 -11.84 -6.50 4.16
CA LEU A 254 -11.56 -6.75 5.56
C LEU A 254 -11.90 -5.51 6.40
N ASP A 255 -12.67 -5.70 7.46
CA ASP A 255 -12.89 -4.68 8.47
C ASP A 255 -11.74 -4.69 9.49
N ILE A 256 -11.19 -3.49 9.76
CA ILE A 256 -10.14 -3.27 10.73
C ILE A 256 -10.76 -2.51 11.90
N GLY A 257 -10.93 -3.20 13.01
CA GLY A 257 -11.42 -2.66 14.27
C GLY A 257 -10.43 -2.95 15.39
N ILE A 258 -10.67 -2.36 16.57
CA ILE A 258 -9.85 -2.62 17.74
C ILE A 258 -9.99 -4.10 18.10
N SER A 259 -8.89 -4.84 18.07
CA SER A 259 -8.84 -6.18 18.59
C SER A 259 -8.86 -6.11 20.13
N ARG A 260 -10.00 -6.49 20.73
CA ARG A 260 -10.07 -6.62 22.20
C ARG A 260 -9.31 -7.88 22.57
N HIS A 261 -8.15 -7.72 23.17
CA HIS A 261 -7.39 -8.79 23.82
C HIS A 261 -7.97 -9.12 25.20
#